data_6b9a33ad2a4a4dd393560a50e132213f
#
_entry.id   6b9a33ad2a4a4dd393560a50e132213f
#
_cell.length_a   1.000
_cell.length_b   1.000
_cell.length_c   1.000
_cell.angle_alpha   90.00
_cell.angle_beta   90.00
_cell.angle_gamma   90.00
#
_symmetry.space_group_name_H-M   'P 1'
#
loop_
_entity.id
_entity.type
_entity.pdbx_description
1 polymer ?
#
loop_
_entity_poly.entity_id
_entity_poly.type
_entity_poly.pdbx_seq_one_letter_code
_entity_poly.pdbx_strand_id
1 'polypeptide(L)'
;MENKKIGLAINYDYPDYGGMLQAYATYYKLEKLGYEPETLNIYNLTDSIKKRKIKYFVKNILDFSIVKEKGQVVLKKIRIKLNKEFGSNMAIRYKAFELFCKENFHTSKIFKDWNDISKSCHSYKAVVVGSDQLWLPSNIEGDYYTLNFVPDSVKKIAYATSFGVAEIPKIQEKKVAYFLNRIDFLSAREESGKKIIKKFTGRNVPLV
;
A
#
# COMPACT_ATOMS: atom_id res chain seq x y z
N MET A 1 9.80 9.53 28.01
CA MET A 1 9.51 8.17 27.47
C MET A 1 9.84 8.17 25.99
N GLU A 2 10.48 7.11 25.50
CA GLU A 2 10.80 6.97 24.07
C GLU A 2 9.50 6.79 23.26
N ASN A 3 9.36 7.49 22.12
CA ASN A 3 8.22 7.34 21.24
C ASN A 3 8.22 5.93 20.61
N LYS A 4 7.16 5.15 20.83
CA LYS A 4 7.01 3.78 20.33
C LYS A 4 5.99 3.66 19.19
N LYS A 5 5.31 4.75 18.84
CA LYS A 5 4.26 4.73 17.81
C LYS A 5 4.84 4.52 16.41
N ILE A 6 4.26 3.57 15.67
CA ILE A 6 4.61 3.27 14.27
C ILE A 6 3.37 3.43 13.40
N GLY A 7 3.43 4.33 12.44
CA GLY A 7 2.39 4.46 11.43
C GLY A 7 2.53 3.37 10.36
N LEU A 8 1.45 2.68 10.00
CA LEU A 8 1.44 1.61 9.01
C LEU A 8 0.66 2.00 7.75
N ALA A 9 1.36 2.09 6.64
CA ALA A 9 0.79 2.22 5.29
C ALA A 9 0.70 0.83 4.65
N ILE A 10 -0.28 0.03 5.06
CA ILE A 10 -0.49 -1.36 4.65
C ILE A 10 -1.89 -1.57 4.08
N ASN A 11 -2.10 -2.72 3.42
CA ASN A 11 -3.38 -3.07 2.80
C ASN A 11 -4.23 -3.88 3.80
N TYR A 12 -4.75 -3.22 4.84
CA TYR A 12 -5.46 -3.87 5.94
C TYR A 12 -6.99 -3.92 5.78
N ASP A 13 -7.58 -3.12 4.88
CA ASP A 13 -9.02 -2.95 4.70
C ASP A 13 -9.54 -3.51 3.35
N TYR A 14 -8.68 -4.13 2.56
CA TYR A 14 -9.06 -4.75 1.29
C TYR A 14 -9.38 -6.24 1.49
N PRO A 15 -10.53 -6.75 1.02
CA PRO A 15 -11.00 -8.12 1.28
C PRO A 15 -10.24 -9.15 0.43
N ASP A 16 -8.97 -9.33 0.72
CA ASP A 16 -8.06 -10.33 0.18
C ASP A 16 -7.34 -11.06 1.32
N TYR A 17 -7.40 -12.39 1.34
CA TYR A 17 -6.86 -13.19 2.43
C TYR A 17 -5.34 -13.01 2.58
N GLY A 18 -4.60 -13.05 1.46
CA GLY A 18 -3.15 -12.92 1.50
C GLY A 18 -2.71 -11.56 2.01
N GLY A 19 -3.28 -10.49 1.46
CA GLY A 19 -2.99 -9.12 1.88
C GLY A 19 -3.35 -8.86 3.34
N MET A 20 -4.51 -9.36 3.79
CA MET A 20 -4.99 -9.18 5.16
C MET A 20 -4.11 -9.91 6.19
N LEU A 21 -3.79 -11.18 5.94
CA LEU A 21 -2.93 -11.98 6.82
C LEU A 21 -1.51 -11.41 6.90
N GLN A 22 -1.00 -10.92 5.78
CA GLN A 22 0.29 -10.27 5.72
C GLN A 22 0.30 -8.95 6.50
N ALA A 23 -0.74 -8.12 6.36
CA ALA A 23 -0.92 -6.91 7.14
C ALA A 23 -0.97 -7.23 8.65
N TYR A 24 -1.73 -8.24 9.03
CA TYR A 24 -1.82 -8.71 10.41
C TYR A 24 -0.47 -9.22 10.95
N ALA A 25 0.27 -10.00 10.17
CA ALA A 25 1.58 -10.49 10.58
C ALA A 25 2.58 -9.34 10.83
N THR A 26 2.55 -8.30 9.98
CA THR A 26 3.38 -7.11 10.17
C THR A 26 2.98 -6.34 11.43
N TYR A 27 1.68 -6.13 11.63
CA TYR A 27 1.12 -5.46 12.81
C TYR A 27 1.52 -6.21 14.10
N TYR A 28 1.19 -7.49 14.19
CA TYR A 28 1.49 -8.36 15.31
C TYR A 28 3.00 -8.42 15.64
N LYS A 29 3.84 -8.51 14.60
CA LYS A 29 5.29 -8.52 14.81
C LYS A 29 5.81 -7.25 15.45
N LEU A 30 5.30 -6.09 15.05
CA LEU A 30 5.68 -4.81 15.65
C LEU A 30 5.24 -4.71 17.11
N GLU A 31 4.03 -5.17 17.45
CA GLU A 31 3.59 -5.28 18.85
C GLU A 31 4.51 -6.17 19.68
N LYS A 32 4.89 -7.34 19.15
CA LYS A 32 5.84 -8.26 19.80
C LYS A 32 7.24 -7.68 19.98
N LEU A 33 7.61 -6.71 19.16
CA LEU A 33 8.86 -5.95 19.30
C LEU A 33 8.73 -4.79 20.30
N GLY A 34 7.58 -4.59 20.92
CA GLY A 34 7.33 -3.56 21.92
C GLY A 34 7.00 -2.18 21.34
N TYR A 35 6.63 -2.11 20.05
CA TYR A 35 6.10 -0.92 19.40
C TYR A 35 4.58 -0.83 19.51
N GLU A 36 4.04 0.34 19.21
CA GLU A 36 2.61 0.65 19.18
C GLU A 36 2.21 0.92 17.71
N PRO A 37 1.92 -0.13 16.90
CA PRO A 37 1.53 0.06 15.51
C PRO A 37 0.13 0.65 15.40
N GLU A 38 -0.03 1.57 14.45
CA GLU A 38 -1.31 2.20 14.14
C GLU A 38 -1.50 2.24 12.62
N THR A 39 -2.54 1.59 12.10
CA THR A 39 -2.82 1.62 10.66
C THR A 39 -3.38 2.98 10.25
N LEU A 40 -2.83 3.56 9.19
CA LEU A 40 -3.22 4.90 8.73
C LEU A 40 -4.58 4.87 8.03
N ASN A 41 -5.58 5.53 8.63
CA ASN A 41 -6.94 5.59 8.08
C ASN A 41 -7.06 6.67 7.00
N ILE A 42 -7.07 6.23 5.74
CA ILE A 42 -7.09 7.08 4.56
C ILE A 42 -8.47 7.19 3.90
N TYR A 43 -9.55 6.94 4.64
CA TYR A 43 -10.90 6.93 4.09
C TYR A 43 -11.20 8.12 3.18
N ASN A 44 -10.98 9.35 3.64
CA ASN A 44 -11.23 10.56 2.85
C ASN A 44 -10.23 10.79 1.70
N LEU A 45 -9.06 10.12 1.72
CA LEU A 45 -8.05 10.21 0.66
C LEU A 45 -8.32 9.23 -0.48
N THR A 46 -9.18 8.23 -0.25
CA THR A 46 -9.45 7.13 -1.19
C THR A 46 -9.85 7.62 -2.57
N ASP A 47 -10.69 8.65 -2.65
CA ASP A 47 -11.16 9.18 -3.94
C ASP A 47 -10.06 9.93 -4.69
N SER A 48 -9.19 10.65 -3.99
CA SER A 48 -8.04 11.31 -4.61
C SER A 48 -7.05 10.28 -5.15
N ILE A 49 -6.80 9.21 -4.39
CA ILE A 49 -5.96 8.07 -4.80
C ILE A 49 -6.56 7.38 -6.04
N LYS A 50 -7.87 7.09 -6.04
CA LYS A 50 -8.58 6.50 -7.19
C LYS A 50 -8.48 7.39 -8.42
N LYS A 51 -8.70 8.69 -8.29
CA LYS A 51 -8.59 9.65 -9.41
C LYS A 51 -7.20 9.63 -10.03
N ARG A 52 -6.12 9.64 -9.21
CA ARG A 52 -4.73 9.53 -9.71
C ARG A 52 -4.49 8.21 -10.45
N LYS A 53 -4.95 7.08 -9.91
CA LYS A 53 -4.87 5.76 -10.56
C LYS A 53 -5.64 5.74 -11.88
N ILE A 54 -6.86 6.28 -11.94
CA ILE A 54 -7.66 6.35 -13.17
C ILE A 54 -6.93 7.19 -14.23
N LYS A 55 -6.37 8.34 -13.86
CA LYS A 55 -5.59 9.17 -14.78
C LYS A 55 -4.40 8.41 -15.37
N TYR A 56 -3.72 7.61 -14.56
CA TYR A 56 -2.63 6.74 -15.03
C TYR A 56 -3.14 5.73 -16.06
N PHE A 57 -4.25 5.04 -15.80
CA PHE A 57 -4.83 4.06 -16.72
C PHE A 57 -5.30 4.69 -18.03
N VAL A 58 -5.94 5.85 -17.97
CA VAL A 58 -6.39 6.56 -19.19
C VAL A 58 -5.20 6.94 -20.08
N LYS A 59 -4.10 7.39 -19.48
CA LYS A 59 -2.88 7.73 -20.21
C LYS A 59 -2.17 6.51 -20.84
N ASN A 60 -2.38 5.32 -20.30
CA ASN A 60 -1.72 4.08 -20.72
C ASN A 60 -2.73 3.05 -21.27
N ILE A 61 -3.87 3.51 -21.82
CA ILE A 61 -4.96 2.63 -22.31
C ILE A 61 -4.54 1.75 -23.49
N LEU A 62 -3.48 2.09 -24.19
CA LEU A 62 -2.91 1.31 -25.29
C LEU A 62 -2.06 0.12 -24.81
N ASP A 63 -1.77 0.03 -23.51
CA ASP A 63 -1.07 -1.11 -22.92
C ASP A 63 -2.05 -2.25 -22.64
N PHE A 64 -1.97 -3.30 -23.47
CA PHE A 64 -2.89 -4.45 -23.44
C PHE A 64 -2.87 -5.21 -22.10
N SER A 65 -1.74 -5.21 -21.37
CA SER A 65 -1.61 -5.87 -20.06
C SER A 65 -2.52 -5.22 -19.02
N ILE A 66 -2.62 -3.91 -19.05
CA ILE A 66 -3.44 -3.09 -18.15
C ILE A 66 -4.95 -3.31 -18.42
N VAL A 67 -5.33 -3.44 -19.69
CA VAL A 67 -6.73 -3.67 -20.10
C VAL A 67 -7.23 -5.04 -19.64
N LYS A 68 -6.40 -6.08 -19.72
CA LYS A 68 -6.75 -7.45 -19.30
C LYS A 68 -7.02 -7.54 -17.81
N GLU A 69 -6.20 -6.90 -16.98
CA GLU A 69 -6.36 -6.88 -15.52
C GLU A 69 -7.69 -6.22 -15.10
N LYS A 70 -8.05 -5.11 -15.73
CA LYS A 70 -9.33 -4.43 -15.46
C LYS A 70 -10.56 -5.19 -15.96
N GLY A 71 -10.45 -5.92 -17.05
CA GLY A 71 -11.53 -6.75 -17.57
C GLY A 71 -12.03 -7.76 -16.52
N GLN A 72 -11.12 -8.39 -15.79
CA GLN A 72 -11.49 -9.33 -14.72
C GLN A 72 -12.23 -8.66 -13.55
N VAL A 73 -11.84 -7.44 -13.17
CA VAL A 73 -12.53 -6.69 -12.10
C VAL A 73 -13.94 -6.29 -12.51
N VAL A 74 -14.13 -5.88 -13.77
CA VAL A 74 -15.45 -5.53 -14.31
C VAL A 74 -16.34 -6.78 -14.39
N LEU A 75 -15.85 -7.89 -14.90
CA LEU A 75 -16.57 -9.18 -14.96
C LEU A 75 -17.00 -9.65 -13.57
N LYS A 76 -16.12 -9.52 -12.56
CA LYS A 76 -16.47 -9.85 -11.17
C LYS A 76 -17.63 -9.00 -10.65
N LYS A 77 -17.63 -7.68 -10.92
CA LYS A 77 -18.72 -6.77 -10.53
C LYS A 77 -20.05 -7.12 -11.20
N ILE A 78 -20.01 -7.47 -12.49
CA ILE A 78 -21.18 -7.91 -13.25
C ILE A 78 -21.72 -9.22 -12.65
N ARG A 79 -20.85 -10.20 -12.35
CA ARG A 79 -21.24 -11.47 -11.75
C ARG A 79 -21.90 -11.31 -10.37
N ILE A 80 -21.38 -10.41 -9.53
CA ILE A 80 -22.00 -10.07 -8.23
C ILE A 80 -23.42 -9.52 -8.43
N LYS A 81 -23.62 -8.69 -9.46
CA LYS A 81 -24.90 -8.05 -9.74
C LYS A 81 -25.96 -9.00 -10.34
N LEU A 82 -25.52 -9.95 -11.15
CA LEU A 82 -26.41 -10.87 -11.88
C LEU A 82 -26.72 -12.16 -11.10
N ASN A 83 -25.86 -12.58 -10.18
CA ASN A 83 -26.06 -13.80 -9.40
C ASN A 83 -26.30 -13.46 -7.93
N LYS A 84 -27.53 -13.56 -7.45
CA LYS A 84 -27.93 -13.22 -6.07
C LYS A 84 -27.21 -14.05 -5.01
N GLU A 85 -27.03 -15.36 -5.25
CA GLU A 85 -26.33 -16.26 -4.33
C GLU A 85 -24.85 -15.87 -4.22
N PHE A 86 -24.19 -15.62 -5.35
CA PHE A 86 -22.80 -15.14 -5.36
C PHE A 86 -22.68 -13.78 -4.68
N GLY A 87 -23.64 -12.88 -4.87
CA GLY A 87 -23.71 -11.59 -4.20
C GLY A 87 -23.85 -11.73 -2.69
N SER A 88 -24.72 -12.62 -2.21
CA SER A 88 -24.92 -12.91 -0.78
C SER A 88 -23.65 -13.47 -0.14
N ASN A 89 -23.04 -14.48 -0.77
CA ASN A 89 -21.79 -15.07 -0.28
C ASN A 89 -20.62 -14.04 -0.22
N MET A 90 -20.57 -13.13 -1.19
CA MET A 90 -19.61 -12.03 -1.17
C MET A 90 -19.87 -11.03 -0.03
N ALA A 91 -21.14 -10.75 0.30
CA ALA A 91 -21.49 -9.87 1.41
C ALA A 91 -21.08 -10.48 2.77
N ILE A 92 -21.33 -11.78 2.97
CA ILE A 92 -20.86 -12.51 4.17
C ILE A 92 -19.35 -12.42 4.29
N ARG A 93 -18.63 -12.67 3.20
CA ARG A 93 -17.17 -12.57 3.14
C ARG A 93 -16.68 -11.17 3.52
N TYR A 94 -17.25 -10.12 2.95
CA TYR A 94 -16.84 -8.74 3.25
C TYR A 94 -17.08 -8.39 4.71
N LYS A 95 -18.21 -8.84 5.29
CA LYS A 95 -18.49 -8.64 6.71
C LYS A 95 -17.47 -9.34 7.61
N ALA A 96 -17.04 -10.55 7.25
CA ALA A 96 -16.00 -11.26 7.99
C ALA A 96 -14.66 -10.52 7.96
N PHE A 97 -14.27 -9.98 6.80
CA PHE A 97 -13.07 -9.14 6.69
C PHE A 97 -13.17 -7.86 7.52
N GLU A 98 -14.33 -7.19 7.49
CA GLU A 98 -14.56 -5.98 8.29
C GLU A 98 -14.45 -6.25 9.79
N LEU A 99 -15.03 -7.35 10.26
CA LEU A 99 -14.92 -7.77 11.67
C LEU A 99 -13.46 -8.06 12.04
N PHE A 100 -12.76 -8.83 11.21
CA PHE A 100 -11.34 -9.12 11.42
C PHE A 100 -10.50 -7.84 11.51
N CYS A 101 -10.76 -6.85 10.64
CA CYS A 101 -10.07 -5.57 10.71
C CYS A 101 -10.31 -4.85 12.04
N LYS A 102 -11.58 -4.78 12.48
CA LYS A 102 -11.96 -4.09 13.73
C LYS A 102 -11.36 -4.74 14.97
N GLU A 103 -11.23 -6.06 14.96
CA GLU A 103 -10.72 -6.82 16.10
C GLU A 103 -9.20 -6.84 16.20
N ASN A 104 -8.50 -6.71 15.07
CA ASN A 104 -7.06 -6.97 15.01
C ASN A 104 -6.18 -5.77 14.67
N PHE A 105 -6.76 -4.63 14.29
CA PHE A 105 -5.98 -3.44 13.96
C PHE A 105 -6.45 -2.21 14.76
N HIS A 106 -5.51 -1.57 15.42
CA HIS A 106 -5.72 -0.20 15.89
C HIS A 106 -5.50 0.75 14.71
N THR A 107 -6.52 1.58 14.43
CA THR A 107 -6.49 2.54 13.33
C THR A 107 -6.38 3.97 13.82
N SER A 108 -5.66 4.81 13.09
CA SER A 108 -5.59 6.24 13.36
C SER A 108 -6.97 6.92 13.22
N LYS A 109 -7.06 8.18 13.64
CA LYS A 109 -8.17 9.03 13.21
C LYS A 109 -8.30 9.03 11.68
N ILE A 110 -9.48 9.34 11.17
CA ILE A 110 -9.67 9.57 9.72
C ILE A 110 -9.00 10.91 9.36
N PHE A 111 -8.02 10.86 8.46
CA PHE A 111 -7.34 12.08 7.99
C PHE A 111 -8.23 12.86 7.02
N LYS A 112 -8.26 14.19 7.14
CA LYS A 112 -9.06 15.07 6.30
C LYS A 112 -8.52 15.13 4.87
N ASP A 113 -7.23 15.31 4.73
CA ASP A 113 -6.50 15.48 3.47
C ASP A 113 -5.02 15.07 3.59
N TRP A 114 -4.26 15.24 2.51
CA TRP A 114 -2.83 14.93 2.46
C TRP A 114 -1.97 15.79 3.40
N ASN A 115 -2.39 16.98 3.74
CA ASN A 115 -1.68 17.84 4.68
C ASN A 115 -1.93 17.38 6.13
N ASP A 116 -3.15 16.96 6.46
CA ASP A 116 -3.49 16.44 7.80
C ASP A 116 -2.73 15.14 8.09
N ILE A 117 -2.68 14.18 7.13
CA ILE A 117 -1.88 12.96 7.33
C ILE A 117 -0.38 13.28 7.45
N SER A 118 0.14 14.20 6.64
CA SER A 118 1.54 14.64 6.70
C SER A 118 1.90 15.22 8.07
N LYS A 119 1.10 16.15 8.58
CA LYS A 119 1.29 16.72 9.91
C LYS A 119 1.19 15.67 11.01
N SER A 120 0.25 14.75 10.90
CA SER A 120 0.05 13.68 11.88
C SER A 120 1.24 12.71 11.93
N CYS A 121 2.00 12.57 10.84
CA CYS A 121 3.20 11.72 10.81
C CYS A 121 4.26 12.11 11.84
N HIS A 122 4.33 13.36 12.28
CA HIS A 122 5.28 13.78 13.32
C HIS A 122 5.06 13.10 14.68
N SER A 123 3.89 12.51 14.91
CA SER A 123 3.61 11.72 16.14
C SER A 123 4.21 10.32 16.09
N TYR A 124 4.65 9.83 14.94
CA TYR A 124 5.23 8.50 14.79
C TYR A 124 6.76 8.52 14.87
N LYS A 125 7.34 7.49 15.47
CA LYS A 125 8.78 7.22 15.43
C LYS A 125 9.23 6.90 14.00
N ALA A 126 8.39 6.16 13.28
CA ALA A 126 8.57 5.83 11.87
C ALA A 126 7.22 5.55 11.20
N VAL A 127 7.20 5.65 9.86
CA VAL A 127 6.10 5.14 9.04
C VAL A 127 6.63 3.97 8.21
N VAL A 128 5.92 2.84 8.27
CA VAL A 128 6.28 1.59 7.59
C VAL A 128 5.31 1.32 6.45
N VAL A 129 5.83 0.96 5.29
CA VAL A 129 5.07 0.43 4.15
C VAL A 129 5.52 -1.00 3.85
N GLY A 130 4.59 -1.87 3.55
CA GLY A 130 4.86 -3.27 3.22
C GLY A 130 4.24 -4.25 4.22
N SER A 131 4.37 -5.51 4.03
CA SER A 131 4.80 -6.19 2.81
C SER A 131 3.62 -6.26 1.83
N ASP A 132 3.76 -6.67 0.62
CA ASP A 132 2.78 -6.94 -0.43
C ASP A 132 3.14 -6.18 -1.74
N GLN A 133 2.37 -6.41 -2.80
CA GLN A 133 2.52 -5.72 -4.10
C GLN A 133 2.03 -4.25 -4.03
N LEU A 134 2.54 -3.51 -3.04
CA LEU A 134 2.11 -2.13 -2.80
C LEU A 134 2.70 -1.13 -3.79
N TRP A 135 3.79 -1.50 -4.49
CA TRP A 135 4.44 -0.65 -5.49
C TRP A 135 4.12 -1.05 -6.95
N LEU A 136 2.95 -1.67 -7.18
CA LEU A 136 2.42 -1.77 -8.54
C LEU A 136 2.42 -0.39 -9.21
N PRO A 137 2.69 -0.28 -10.53
CA PRO A 137 2.71 1.01 -11.24
C PRO A 137 1.50 1.90 -10.98
N SER A 138 0.29 1.32 -10.92
CA SER A 138 -0.93 2.06 -10.55
C SER A 138 -0.95 2.56 -9.11
N ASN A 139 -0.36 1.81 -8.18
CA ASN A 139 -0.27 2.20 -6.78
C ASN A 139 0.76 3.32 -6.57
N ILE A 140 1.88 3.28 -7.31
CA ILE A 140 2.86 4.36 -7.35
C ILE A 140 2.18 5.67 -7.78
N GLU A 141 1.29 5.63 -8.77
CA GLU A 141 0.52 6.82 -9.16
C GLU A 141 -0.48 7.27 -8.09
N GLY A 142 -1.07 6.34 -7.35
CA GLY A 142 -1.92 6.65 -6.21
C GLY A 142 -1.23 7.42 -5.10
N ASP A 143 0.10 7.31 -5.00
CA ASP A 143 1.02 8.08 -4.15
C ASP A 143 0.91 7.83 -2.64
N TYR A 144 0.06 6.91 -2.19
CA TYR A 144 -0.06 6.57 -0.77
C TYR A 144 1.09 5.67 -0.30
N TYR A 145 1.33 4.57 -1.01
CA TYR A 145 2.35 3.61 -0.63
C TYR A 145 3.79 4.06 -0.97
N THR A 146 3.96 5.20 -1.62
CA THR A 146 5.28 5.82 -1.83
C THR A 146 5.82 6.53 -0.59
N LEU A 147 4.97 6.76 0.41
CA LEU A 147 5.26 7.55 1.60
C LEU A 147 5.70 9.00 1.31
N ASN A 148 5.36 9.54 0.13
CA ASN A 148 5.71 10.90 -0.24
C ASN A 148 5.09 11.97 0.68
N PHE A 149 3.98 11.63 1.34
CA PHE A 149 3.32 12.50 2.33
C PHE A 149 4.05 12.55 3.67
N VAL A 150 4.96 11.60 3.95
CA VAL A 150 5.70 11.56 5.21
C VAL A 150 6.82 12.60 5.19
N PRO A 151 6.91 13.50 6.18
CA PRO A 151 7.98 14.50 6.29
C PRO A 151 9.37 13.85 6.36
N ASP A 152 10.41 14.56 5.91
CA ASP A 152 11.77 14.03 5.92
C ASP A 152 12.34 13.85 7.34
N SER A 153 11.80 14.57 8.32
CA SER A 153 12.14 14.39 9.74
C SER A 153 11.63 13.09 10.36
N VAL A 154 10.71 12.37 9.69
CA VAL A 154 10.13 11.11 10.16
C VAL A 154 10.70 9.96 9.34
N LYS A 155 11.20 8.92 10.03
CA LYS A 155 11.77 7.74 9.39
C LYS A 155 10.75 7.01 8.53
N LYS A 156 11.15 6.63 7.31
CA LYS A 156 10.38 5.87 6.33
C LYS A 156 11.02 4.51 6.14
N ILE A 157 10.24 3.46 6.31
CA ILE A 157 10.71 2.07 6.22
C ILE A 157 9.85 1.33 5.20
N ALA A 158 10.48 0.65 4.25
CA ALA A 158 9.80 -0.28 3.34
C ALA A 158 10.29 -1.71 3.62
N TYR A 159 9.38 -2.53 4.13
CA TYR A 159 9.66 -3.91 4.47
C TYR A 159 9.03 -4.87 3.45
N ALA A 160 9.85 -5.66 2.76
CA ALA A 160 9.41 -6.67 1.80
C ALA A 160 8.37 -6.17 0.77
N THR A 161 8.49 -4.92 0.33
CA THR A 161 7.54 -4.34 -0.62
C THR A 161 7.86 -4.79 -2.04
N SER A 162 6.83 -5.20 -2.79
CA SER A 162 6.94 -5.69 -4.16
C SER A 162 6.43 -4.68 -5.18
N PHE A 163 7.10 -4.61 -6.33
CA PHE A 163 6.64 -3.84 -7.48
C PHE A 163 5.62 -4.63 -8.34
N GLY A 164 5.60 -5.96 -8.21
CA GLY A 164 4.74 -6.84 -9.02
C GLY A 164 5.05 -6.82 -10.52
N VAL A 165 6.15 -6.19 -10.92
CA VAL A 165 6.64 -6.09 -12.29
C VAL A 165 8.15 -6.28 -12.32
N ALA A 166 8.69 -6.73 -13.47
CA ALA A 166 10.14 -6.88 -13.65
C ALA A 166 10.83 -5.54 -13.93
N GLU A 167 10.12 -4.59 -14.53
CA GLU A 167 10.64 -3.28 -14.91
C GLU A 167 9.61 -2.18 -14.66
N ILE A 168 10.10 -0.99 -14.34
CA ILE A 168 9.26 0.19 -14.14
C ILE A 168 8.99 0.87 -15.50
N PRO A 169 7.73 1.25 -15.79
CA PRO A 169 7.42 2.04 -16.98
C PRO A 169 8.23 3.33 -17.03
N LYS A 170 8.81 3.65 -18.19
CA LYS A 170 9.69 4.83 -18.39
C LYS A 170 9.09 6.14 -17.84
N ILE A 171 7.78 6.31 -18.02
CA ILE A 171 7.04 7.50 -17.53
C ILE A 171 7.09 7.66 -16.00
N GLN A 172 7.34 6.58 -15.27
CA GLN A 172 7.36 6.58 -13.78
C GLN A 172 8.79 6.57 -13.21
N GLU A 173 9.83 6.41 -14.01
CA GLU A 173 11.21 6.27 -13.51
C GLU A 173 11.63 7.44 -12.61
N LYS A 174 11.32 8.69 -12.97
CA LYS A 174 11.62 9.86 -12.13
C LYS A 174 10.90 9.81 -10.78
N LYS A 175 9.63 9.40 -10.77
CA LYS A 175 8.83 9.29 -9.55
C LYS A 175 9.35 8.16 -8.66
N VAL A 176 9.72 7.03 -9.26
CA VAL A 176 10.30 5.88 -8.54
C VAL A 176 11.64 6.25 -7.92
N ALA A 177 12.54 6.86 -8.68
CA ALA A 177 13.81 7.35 -8.17
C ALA A 177 13.60 8.32 -6.99
N TYR A 178 12.66 9.24 -7.11
CA TYR A 178 12.37 10.23 -6.08
C TYR A 178 11.94 9.58 -4.76
N PHE A 179 10.87 8.76 -4.75
CA PHE A 179 10.37 8.23 -3.49
C PHE A 179 11.30 7.17 -2.87
N LEU A 180 11.97 6.33 -3.68
CA LEU A 180 12.89 5.33 -3.17
C LEU A 180 14.10 5.96 -2.46
N ASN A 181 14.61 7.08 -2.96
CA ASN A 181 15.72 7.80 -2.32
C ASN A 181 15.31 8.49 -1.00
N ARG A 182 14.01 8.75 -0.79
CA ARG A 182 13.48 9.30 0.47
C ARG A 182 13.22 8.25 1.54
N ILE A 183 13.23 6.96 1.20
CA ILE A 183 13.02 5.88 2.17
C ILE A 183 14.34 5.55 2.85
N ASP A 184 14.37 5.62 4.19
CA ASP A 184 15.58 5.40 4.99
C ASP A 184 16.02 3.92 4.96
N PHE A 185 15.06 2.98 5.11
CA PHE A 185 15.34 1.54 5.14
C PHE A 185 14.49 0.82 4.11
N LEU A 186 15.15 0.10 3.21
CA LEU A 186 14.55 -0.64 2.11
C LEU A 186 14.88 -2.13 2.22
N SER A 187 13.89 -2.98 2.04
CA SER A 187 14.07 -4.38 1.69
C SER A 187 13.16 -4.78 0.54
N ALA A 188 13.48 -5.84 -0.17
CA ALA A 188 12.70 -6.34 -1.29
C ALA A 188 12.21 -7.75 -0.99
N ARG A 189 11.03 -8.11 -1.51
CA ARG A 189 10.47 -9.45 -1.41
C ARG A 189 11.00 -10.40 -2.50
N GLU A 190 11.40 -9.85 -3.64
CA GLU A 190 11.86 -10.60 -4.79
C GLU A 190 13.07 -9.95 -5.49
N GLU A 191 13.83 -10.75 -6.24
CA GLU A 191 15.03 -10.29 -6.96
C GLU A 191 14.74 -9.18 -8.00
N SER A 192 13.58 -9.20 -8.66
CA SER A 192 13.19 -8.11 -9.57
C SER A 192 13.06 -6.77 -8.82
N GLY A 193 12.45 -6.77 -7.63
CA GLY A 193 12.34 -5.60 -6.78
C GLY A 193 13.71 -5.07 -6.33
N LYS A 194 14.61 -5.96 -5.94
CA LYS A 194 15.99 -5.61 -5.57
C LYS A 194 16.75 -4.96 -6.73
N LYS A 195 16.61 -5.50 -7.95
CA LYS A 195 17.21 -4.92 -9.17
C LYS A 195 16.65 -3.52 -9.47
N ILE A 196 15.34 -3.33 -9.34
CA ILE A 196 14.69 -2.02 -9.51
C ILE A 196 15.24 -1.02 -8.48
N ILE A 197 15.27 -1.37 -7.20
CA ILE A 197 15.79 -0.49 -6.15
C ILE A 197 17.25 -0.11 -6.45
N LYS A 198 18.10 -1.08 -6.79
CA LYS A 198 19.50 -0.83 -7.15
C LYS A 198 19.63 0.12 -8.35
N LYS A 199 18.81 -0.09 -9.39
CA LYS A 199 18.81 0.77 -10.60
C LYS A 199 18.55 2.24 -10.27
N PHE A 200 17.57 2.51 -9.38
CA PHE A 200 17.11 3.89 -9.12
C PHE A 200 17.78 4.57 -7.92
N THR A 201 18.43 3.81 -7.05
CA THR A 201 19.05 4.37 -5.82
C THR A 201 20.53 4.07 -5.67
N GLY A 202 21.08 3.14 -6.45
CA GLY A 202 22.42 2.60 -6.26
C GLY A 202 22.55 1.67 -5.03
N ARG A 203 21.51 1.53 -4.20
CA ARG A 203 21.54 0.80 -2.92
C ARG A 203 21.40 -0.71 -3.14
N ASN A 204 22.24 -1.50 -2.47
CA ASN A 204 22.02 -2.92 -2.30
C ASN A 204 21.14 -3.14 -1.05
N VAL A 205 20.01 -3.81 -1.24
CA VAL A 205 19.04 -4.06 -0.19
C VAL A 205 18.90 -5.56 0.09
N PRO A 206 18.55 -5.96 1.33
CA PRO A 206 18.28 -7.35 1.64
C PRO A 206 17.03 -7.86 0.91
N LEU A 207 17.06 -9.14 0.57
CA LEU A 207 15.90 -9.91 0.15
C LEU A 207 15.31 -10.59 1.40
N VAL A 208 14.00 -10.43 1.63
CA VAL A 208 13.30 -10.93 2.83
C VAL A 208 11.93 -11.51 2.48
#